data_3bd983ffa40dbd13e9c4de6fbe1b3aea
#
_entry.id   3bd983ffa40dbd13e9c4de6fbe1b3aea
#
_cell.length_a   1.000
_cell.length_b   1.000
_cell.length_c   1.000
_cell.angle_alpha   90.00
_cell.angle_beta   90.00
_cell.angle_gamma   90.00
#
_symmetry.space_group_name_H-M   'P 1'
#
loop_
_entity.id
_entity.type
_entity.pdbx_description
1 polymer ?
#
loop_
_entity_poly.entity_id
_entity_poly.type
_entity_poly.pdbx_seq_one_letter_code
_entity_poly.pdbx_strand_id
1 'polypeptide(L)'
;MTRLFRFAFSAAFLLLPAVAPAIAQEAAASGGLAIELNDVAPSEKGCKLTFVAGNALAQSLSKVSFEFVLFDQQGLVERMAVLDFRDLPAGKTRVRQFDLPGTKCESVKSLLINDAPACVGEGVDKNTCMTGLKTGSKSAVELKG
;
A
#
# COMPACT_ATOMS: atom_id res chain seq x y z
N MET A 1 23.20 57.58 69.27
CA MET A 1 22.75 57.82 67.85
C MET A 1 23.08 56.62 67.05
N THR A 2 22.10 55.72 66.91
CA THR A 2 22.29 54.39 66.35
C THR A 2 21.54 54.36 65.01
N ARG A 3 22.24 54.23 63.86
CA ARG A 3 21.63 54.10 62.54
C ARG A 3 21.50 52.59 62.18
N LEU A 4 20.26 52.12 62.06
CA LEU A 4 19.93 50.80 61.56
C LEU A 4 20.06 50.78 60.05
N PHE A 5 20.93 49.90 59.51
CA PHE A 5 21.00 49.56 58.12
C PHE A 5 20.05 48.38 57.87
N ARG A 6 19.01 48.58 57.04
CA ARG A 6 18.14 47.55 56.55
C ARG A 6 18.68 46.97 55.21
N PHE A 7 19.13 45.74 55.24
CA PHE A 7 19.48 45.04 54.04
C PHE A 7 18.18 44.44 53.47
N ALA A 8 17.78 44.84 52.25
CA ALA A 8 16.73 44.22 51.47
C ALA A 8 17.33 43.08 50.66
N PHE A 9 16.92 41.84 50.97
CA PHE A 9 17.25 40.65 50.17
C PHE A 9 16.24 40.58 49.05
N SER A 10 16.66 40.84 47.81
CA SER A 10 15.89 40.58 46.60
C SER A 10 16.13 39.12 46.18
N ALA A 11 15.13 38.28 46.40
CA ALA A 11 15.12 36.91 45.86
C ALA A 11 14.74 36.95 44.38
N ALA A 12 15.71 36.71 43.51
CA ALA A 12 15.47 36.53 42.08
C ALA A 12 14.98 35.08 41.84
N PHE A 13 13.71 34.94 41.48
CA PHE A 13 13.10 33.67 41.12
C PHE A 13 13.44 33.38 39.66
N LEU A 14 14.38 32.46 39.42
CA LEU A 14 14.70 31.95 38.09
C LEU A 14 13.60 30.98 37.63
N LEU A 15 12.72 31.42 36.72
CA LEU A 15 11.81 30.57 35.99
C LEU A 15 12.60 29.77 34.94
N LEU A 16 12.84 28.50 35.19
CA LEU A 16 13.28 27.57 34.15
C LEU A 16 12.10 27.19 33.26
N PRO A 17 12.19 27.33 31.93
CA PRO A 17 11.17 26.79 31.04
C PRO A 17 11.24 25.25 31.02
N ALA A 18 10.16 24.61 31.41
CA ALA A 18 9.99 23.15 31.25
C ALA A 18 9.86 22.83 29.76
N VAL A 19 10.91 22.28 29.17
CA VAL A 19 10.85 21.69 27.81
C VAL A 19 10.14 20.34 27.94
N ALA A 20 8.85 20.29 27.58
CA ALA A 20 8.11 19.04 27.43
C ALA A 20 8.64 18.29 26.20
N PRO A 21 9.00 16.98 26.31
CA PRO A 21 9.34 16.19 25.13
C PRO A 21 8.09 16.08 24.25
N ALA A 22 8.16 16.60 23.04
CA ALA A 22 7.17 16.32 22.01
C ALA A 22 7.32 14.85 21.65
N ILE A 23 6.40 14.01 22.14
CA ILE A 23 6.24 12.64 21.64
C ILE A 23 5.72 12.81 20.22
N ALA A 24 6.59 12.64 19.23
CA ALA A 24 6.20 12.47 17.85
C ALA A 24 5.35 11.18 17.81
N GLN A 25 4.05 11.35 17.78
CA GLN A 25 3.11 10.28 17.52
C GLN A 25 3.35 9.91 16.06
N GLU A 26 4.14 8.85 15.82
CA GLU A 26 4.17 8.18 14.52
C GLU A 26 2.72 7.87 14.18
N ALA A 27 2.18 8.64 13.23
CA ALA A 27 0.91 8.31 12.62
C ALA A 27 1.09 6.87 12.11
N ALA A 28 0.39 5.94 12.74
CA ALA A 28 0.29 4.57 12.24
C ALA A 28 -0.13 4.73 10.78
N ALA A 29 0.79 4.42 9.86
CA ALA A 29 0.50 4.43 8.46
C ALA A 29 -0.75 3.55 8.32
N SER A 30 -1.85 4.12 7.86
CA SER A 30 -3.06 3.36 7.51
C SER A 30 -2.65 2.49 6.33
N GLY A 31 -2.08 1.32 6.66
CA GLY A 31 -1.48 0.44 5.71
C GLY A 31 -2.58 -0.23 4.91
N GLY A 32 -2.45 -0.17 3.60
CA GLY A 32 -3.22 -0.96 2.65
C GLY A 32 -2.30 -1.92 1.91
N LEU A 33 -2.86 -2.57 0.91
CA LEU A 33 -2.08 -3.29 -0.07
C LEU A 33 -1.56 -2.34 -1.14
N ALA A 34 -0.41 -2.66 -1.70
CA ALA A 34 0.15 -1.98 -2.86
C ALA A 34 0.39 -3.01 -3.96
N ILE A 35 -0.18 -2.79 -5.13
CA ILE A 35 -0.01 -3.66 -6.31
C ILE A 35 0.59 -2.82 -7.44
N GLU A 36 1.78 -3.18 -7.85
CA GLU A 36 2.48 -2.54 -8.97
C GLU A 36 2.60 -3.53 -10.13
N LEU A 37 2.15 -3.13 -11.31
CA LEU A 37 2.44 -3.84 -12.56
C LEU A 37 3.88 -3.50 -12.97
N ASN A 38 4.79 -4.42 -12.70
CA ASN A 38 6.22 -4.19 -12.90
C ASN A 38 6.66 -4.44 -14.35
N ASP A 39 6.08 -5.46 -15.01
CA ASP A 39 6.43 -5.83 -16.37
C ASP A 39 5.27 -6.50 -17.10
N VAL A 40 5.25 -6.33 -18.42
CA VAL A 40 4.32 -6.98 -19.36
C VAL A 40 5.14 -7.49 -20.53
N ALA A 41 5.23 -8.80 -20.71
CA ALA A 41 6.07 -9.42 -21.71
C ALA A 41 5.39 -10.59 -22.41
N PRO A 42 5.62 -10.81 -23.71
CA PRO A 42 5.17 -12.02 -24.41
C PRO A 42 5.68 -13.29 -23.75
N SER A 43 4.86 -14.33 -23.73
CA SER A 43 5.23 -15.66 -23.29
C SER A 43 4.76 -16.72 -24.31
N GLU A 44 5.21 -17.97 -24.18
CA GLU A 44 4.76 -19.07 -25.04
C GLU A 44 3.25 -19.29 -24.99
N LYS A 45 2.61 -18.91 -23.86
CA LYS A 45 1.17 -19.09 -23.66
C LYS A 45 0.33 -17.88 -24.07
N GLY A 46 0.95 -16.70 -24.17
CA GLY A 46 0.24 -15.45 -24.44
C GLY A 46 0.96 -14.23 -23.88
N CYS A 47 0.33 -13.53 -22.94
CA CYS A 47 0.92 -12.36 -22.27
C CYS A 47 1.22 -12.67 -20.80
N LYS A 48 2.46 -12.47 -20.38
CA LYS A 48 2.89 -12.61 -18.99
C LYS A 48 2.90 -11.24 -18.28
N LEU A 49 2.17 -11.18 -17.19
CA LEU A 49 2.14 -10.02 -16.30
C LEU A 49 3.01 -10.32 -15.07
N THR A 50 3.89 -9.40 -14.71
CA THR A 50 4.69 -9.47 -13.48
C THR A 50 4.23 -8.36 -12.53
N PHE A 51 3.83 -8.74 -11.34
CA PHE A 51 3.40 -7.80 -10.29
C PHE A 51 4.36 -7.82 -9.10
N VAL A 52 4.52 -6.67 -8.48
CA VAL A 52 5.10 -6.49 -7.15
C VAL A 52 3.97 -6.15 -6.20
N ALA A 53 3.71 -7.02 -5.22
CA ALA A 53 2.63 -6.89 -4.25
C ALA A 53 3.19 -6.67 -2.85
N GLY A 54 2.86 -5.55 -2.22
CA GLY A 54 3.25 -5.20 -0.86
C GLY A 54 2.07 -5.24 0.11
N ASN A 55 2.29 -5.72 1.32
CA ASN A 55 1.31 -5.70 2.39
C ASN A 55 1.79 -4.77 3.52
N ALA A 56 1.20 -3.59 3.62
CA ALA A 56 1.46 -2.63 4.70
C ALA A 56 0.41 -2.70 5.83
N LEU A 57 -0.47 -3.72 5.82
CA LEU A 57 -1.37 -4.01 6.93
C LEU A 57 -0.59 -4.58 8.12
N ALA A 58 -1.14 -4.45 9.32
CA ALA A 58 -0.63 -5.13 10.51
C ALA A 58 -0.86 -6.66 10.47
N GLN A 59 -1.86 -7.12 9.69
CA GLN A 59 -2.24 -8.52 9.56
C GLN A 59 -1.59 -9.17 8.35
N SER A 60 -1.17 -10.42 8.52
CA SER A 60 -0.79 -11.28 7.41
C SER A 60 -2.01 -11.82 6.68
N LEU A 61 -1.92 -11.87 5.36
CA LEU A 61 -2.95 -12.46 4.51
C LEU A 61 -2.48 -13.84 4.07
N SER A 62 -3.28 -14.87 4.35
CA SER A 62 -3.00 -16.24 3.96
C SER A 62 -3.44 -16.56 2.53
N LYS A 63 -4.41 -15.79 2.01
CA LYS A 63 -4.88 -15.90 0.64
C LYS A 63 -5.43 -14.57 0.15
N VAL A 64 -4.92 -14.14 -0.99
CA VAL A 64 -5.40 -12.94 -1.69
C VAL A 64 -5.58 -13.27 -3.16
N SER A 65 -6.73 -12.95 -3.73
CA SER A 65 -6.92 -12.92 -5.18
C SER A 65 -7.60 -11.64 -5.60
N PHE A 66 -7.22 -11.15 -6.77
CA PHE A 66 -7.84 -9.98 -7.37
C PHE A 66 -8.48 -10.34 -8.71
N GLU A 67 -9.63 -9.77 -8.97
CA GLU A 67 -10.26 -9.79 -10.28
C GLU A 67 -9.78 -8.60 -11.09
N PHE A 68 -9.16 -8.88 -12.23
CA PHE A 68 -8.69 -7.88 -13.17
C PHE A 68 -9.62 -7.79 -14.38
N VAL A 69 -9.90 -6.57 -14.80
CA VAL A 69 -10.52 -6.27 -16.08
C VAL A 69 -9.44 -5.75 -17.03
N LEU A 70 -9.29 -6.40 -18.18
CA LEU A 70 -8.38 -6.00 -19.24
C LEU A 70 -9.14 -5.16 -20.26
N PHE A 71 -8.57 -4.00 -20.59
CA PHE A 71 -9.09 -3.11 -21.63
C PHE A 71 -8.16 -3.13 -22.84
N ASP A 72 -8.77 -3.21 -24.01
CA ASP A 72 -8.05 -3.15 -25.30
C ASP A 72 -7.61 -1.71 -25.65
N GLN A 73 -6.94 -1.56 -26.81
CA GLN A 73 -6.46 -0.27 -27.28
C GLN A 73 -7.61 0.73 -27.58
N GLN A 74 -8.84 0.26 -27.79
CA GLN A 74 -10.03 1.09 -27.96
C GLN A 74 -10.68 1.45 -26.61
N GLY A 75 -10.21 0.89 -25.51
CA GLY A 75 -10.79 1.08 -24.17
C GLY A 75 -12.02 0.21 -23.91
N LEU A 76 -12.21 -0.83 -24.70
CA LEU A 76 -13.27 -1.80 -24.49
C LEU A 76 -12.75 -2.94 -23.59
N VAL A 77 -13.67 -3.56 -22.83
CA VAL A 77 -13.34 -4.73 -22.02
C VAL A 77 -13.02 -5.89 -22.94
N GLU A 78 -11.77 -6.36 -22.92
CA GLU A 78 -11.32 -7.54 -23.66
C GLU A 78 -11.66 -8.83 -22.92
N ARG A 79 -11.34 -8.85 -21.60
CA ARG A 79 -11.62 -10.01 -20.73
C ARG A 79 -11.52 -9.64 -19.25
N MET A 80 -12.03 -10.54 -18.42
CA MET A 80 -11.83 -10.52 -16.97
C MET A 80 -11.06 -11.78 -16.56
N ALA A 81 -10.21 -11.66 -15.55
CA ALA A 81 -9.44 -12.78 -15.02
C ALA A 81 -9.22 -12.60 -13.51
N VAL A 82 -9.38 -13.71 -12.76
CA VAL A 82 -9.03 -13.75 -11.34
C VAL A 82 -7.61 -14.29 -11.23
N LEU A 83 -6.72 -13.50 -10.63
CA LEU A 83 -5.33 -13.83 -10.40
C LEU A 83 -5.08 -14.10 -8.91
N ASP A 84 -4.54 -15.28 -8.60
CA ASP A 84 -4.26 -15.70 -7.22
C ASP A 84 -2.87 -15.24 -6.78
N PHE A 85 -2.82 -14.20 -5.96
CA PHE A 85 -1.59 -13.66 -5.39
C PHE A 85 -1.07 -14.49 -4.21
N ARG A 86 -1.80 -15.53 -3.80
CA ARG A 86 -1.45 -16.44 -2.69
C ARG A 86 -1.36 -15.69 -1.37
N ASP A 87 -0.30 -15.97 -0.57
CA ASP A 87 -0.03 -15.32 0.69
C ASP A 87 0.66 -13.95 0.51
N LEU A 88 0.26 -12.99 1.33
CA LEU A 88 0.94 -11.70 1.48
C LEU A 88 1.17 -11.44 2.99
N PRO A 89 2.31 -11.86 3.56
CA PRO A 89 2.60 -11.64 4.97
C PRO A 89 2.73 -10.16 5.31
N ALA A 90 2.36 -9.79 6.54
CA ALA A 90 2.44 -8.41 7.03
C ALA A 90 3.85 -7.82 6.85
N GLY A 91 3.93 -6.60 6.34
CA GLY A 91 5.19 -5.87 6.12
C GLY A 91 6.09 -6.48 5.04
N LYS A 92 5.59 -7.41 4.23
CA LYS A 92 6.40 -8.08 3.19
C LYS A 92 5.94 -7.71 1.78
N THR A 93 6.88 -7.84 0.86
CA THR A 93 6.67 -7.70 -0.58
C THR A 93 6.85 -9.06 -1.25
N ARG A 94 6.01 -9.34 -2.25
CA ARG A 94 6.04 -10.55 -3.08
C ARG A 94 6.03 -10.18 -4.55
N VAL A 95 6.77 -10.92 -5.35
CA VAL A 95 6.64 -10.88 -6.81
C VAL A 95 5.73 -12.02 -7.25
N ARG A 96 4.81 -11.72 -8.14
CA ARG A 96 3.86 -12.68 -8.71
C ARG A 96 3.83 -12.54 -10.22
N GLN A 97 3.85 -13.67 -10.91
CA GLN A 97 3.78 -13.72 -12.36
C GLN A 97 2.58 -14.54 -12.81
N PHE A 98 1.90 -14.07 -13.82
CA PHE A 98 0.71 -14.69 -14.38
C PHE A 98 0.80 -14.70 -15.89
N ASP A 99 0.65 -15.87 -16.50
CA ASP A 99 0.40 -15.97 -17.93
C ASP A 99 -1.10 -15.81 -18.21
N LEU A 100 -1.42 -14.99 -19.19
CA LEU A 100 -2.78 -14.82 -19.71
C LEU A 100 -2.86 -15.54 -21.07
N PRO A 101 -3.31 -16.81 -21.10
CA PRO A 101 -3.36 -17.57 -22.34
C PRO A 101 -4.25 -16.89 -23.38
N GLY A 102 -3.78 -16.84 -24.62
CA GLY A 102 -4.52 -16.26 -25.74
C GLY A 102 -4.58 -14.73 -25.79
N THR A 103 -4.06 -14.04 -24.78
CA THR A 103 -3.96 -12.59 -24.77
C THR A 103 -2.64 -12.16 -25.44
N LYS A 104 -2.71 -11.21 -26.36
CA LYS A 104 -1.54 -10.54 -26.92
C LYS A 104 -1.20 -9.34 -26.08
N CYS A 105 0.07 -9.21 -25.64
CA CYS A 105 0.46 -8.08 -24.78
C CYS A 105 0.20 -6.73 -25.43
N GLU A 106 0.43 -6.60 -26.73
CA GLU A 106 0.19 -5.38 -27.49
C GLU A 106 -1.29 -4.98 -27.60
N SER A 107 -2.23 -5.90 -27.34
CA SER A 107 -3.65 -5.56 -27.32
C SER A 107 -4.07 -4.89 -26.01
N VAL A 108 -3.32 -5.08 -24.93
CA VAL A 108 -3.67 -4.59 -23.60
C VAL A 108 -3.27 -3.13 -23.44
N LYS A 109 -4.24 -2.24 -23.24
CA LYS A 109 -4.03 -0.82 -22.95
C LYS A 109 -3.93 -0.54 -21.46
N SER A 110 -4.85 -1.12 -20.69
CA SER A 110 -4.91 -0.92 -19.24
C SER A 110 -5.54 -2.11 -18.52
N LEU A 111 -5.23 -2.21 -17.24
CA LEU A 111 -5.81 -3.15 -16.28
C LEU A 111 -6.54 -2.37 -15.20
N LEU A 112 -7.67 -2.89 -14.74
CA LEU A 112 -8.39 -2.42 -13.55
C LEU A 112 -8.47 -3.56 -12.54
N ILE A 113 -8.09 -3.31 -11.30
CA ILE A 113 -8.43 -4.19 -10.18
C ILE A 113 -9.87 -3.88 -9.79
N ASN A 114 -10.79 -4.76 -10.17
CA ASN A 114 -12.23 -4.58 -10.02
C ASN A 114 -12.73 -5.04 -8.64
N ASP A 115 -12.17 -6.14 -8.12
CA ASP A 115 -12.58 -6.74 -6.86
C ASP A 115 -11.46 -7.62 -6.28
N ALA A 116 -11.60 -8.00 -5.01
CA ALA A 116 -10.77 -9.00 -4.32
C ALA A 116 -11.64 -10.18 -3.86
N PRO A 117 -11.90 -11.17 -4.75
CA PRO A 117 -12.74 -12.33 -4.42
C PRO A 117 -12.24 -13.15 -3.24
N ALA A 118 -10.93 -13.15 -2.97
CA ALA A 118 -10.36 -13.72 -1.76
C ALA A 118 -9.50 -12.67 -1.05
N CYS A 119 -9.79 -12.44 0.22
CA CYS A 119 -9.04 -11.61 1.14
C CYS A 119 -9.13 -12.27 2.52
N VAL A 120 -8.19 -13.18 2.82
CA VAL A 120 -8.25 -14.08 3.97
C VAL A 120 -7.05 -13.85 4.88
N GLY A 121 -7.31 -13.61 6.15
CA GLY A 121 -6.33 -13.46 7.22
C GLY A 121 -7.01 -13.44 8.57
N GLU A 122 -6.26 -13.65 9.65
CA GLU A 122 -6.81 -13.56 11.00
C GLU A 122 -7.20 -12.11 11.32
N GLY A 123 -8.46 -11.89 11.70
CA GLY A 123 -9.00 -10.56 12.01
C GLY A 123 -9.11 -9.63 10.78
N VAL A 124 -9.18 -10.20 9.59
CA VAL A 124 -9.26 -9.45 8.32
C VAL A 124 -10.69 -9.54 7.77
N ASP A 125 -11.29 -8.39 7.48
CA ASP A 125 -12.57 -8.30 6.77
C ASP A 125 -12.37 -8.50 5.27
N LYS A 126 -13.39 -9.04 4.60
CA LYS A 126 -13.36 -9.30 3.15
C LYS A 126 -13.02 -8.08 2.29
N ASN A 127 -13.38 -6.87 2.75
CA ASN A 127 -13.13 -5.63 2.01
C ASN A 127 -11.74 -5.04 2.27
N THR A 128 -10.98 -5.59 3.23
CA THR A 128 -9.67 -5.05 3.64
C THR A 128 -8.70 -4.95 2.48
N CYS A 129 -8.71 -5.92 1.56
CA CYS A 129 -7.79 -5.96 0.43
C CYS A 129 -8.05 -4.85 -0.60
N MET A 130 -9.27 -4.33 -0.66
CA MET A 130 -9.63 -3.20 -1.54
C MET A 130 -9.56 -1.86 -0.81
N THR A 131 -9.69 -1.86 0.53
CA THR A 131 -9.64 -0.62 1.31
C THR A 131 -8.22 -0.05 1.33
N GLY A 132 -8.06 1.16 0.81
CA GLY A 132 -6.75 1.83 0.76
C GLY A 132 -5.75 1.16 -0.18
N LEU A 133 -6.23 0.34 -1.14
CA LEU A 133 -5.41 -0.25 -2.19
C LEU A 133 -4.70 0.84 -2.98
N LYS A 134 -3.39 0.67 -3.15
CA LYS A 134 -2.55 1.54 -3.99
C LYS A 134 -2.13 0.79 -5.23
N THR A 135 -2.32 1.39 -6.38
CA THR A 135 -1.93 0.81 -7.66
C THR A 135 -0.87 1.66 -8.37
N GLY A 136 -0.04 1.02 -9.17
CA GLY A 136 0.97 1.67 -9.97
C GLY A 136 1.44 0.77 -11.11
N SER A 137 2.09 1.36 -12.11
CA SER A 137 2.68 0.62 -13.22
C SER A 137 4.04 1.18 -13.60
N LYS A 138 4.98 0.30 -13.90
CA LYS A 138 6.28 0.61 -14.52
C LYS A 138 6.33 0.22 -16.00
N SER A 139 5.25 -0.37 -16.51
CA SER A 139 5.09 -0.71 -17.93
C SER A 139 4.31 0.37 -18.68
N ALA A 140 4.19 0.22 -20.00
CA ALA A 140 3.34 1.07 -20.82
C ALA A 140 1.82 0.79 -20.59
N VAL A 141 1.49 -0.34 -19.96
CA VAL A 141 0.12 -0.71 -19.60
C VAL A 141 -0.22 -0.07 -18.25
N GLU A 142 -1.28 0.73 -18.22
CA GLU A 142 -1.75 1.39 -16.98
C GLU A 142 -2.41 0.38 -16.04
N LEU A 143 -2.18 0.51 -14.75
CA LEU A 143 -2.90 -0.24 -13.70
C LEU A 143 -3.74 0.72 -12.86
N LYS A 144 -5.04 0.46 -12.80
CA LYS A 144 -6.04 1.19 -12.02
C LYS A 144 -6.61 0.31 -10.90
N GLY A 145 -7.09 0.95 -9.83
CA GLY A 145 -7.77 0.29 -8.72
C GLY A 145 -8.37 1.27 -7.74
#